data_b01817ba6dda5754bace0bf3d5e44050
#
_entry.id   b01817ba6dda5754bace0bf3d5e44050
#
_cell.length_a   1.000
_cell.length_b   1.000
_cell.length_c   1.000
_cell.angle_alpha   90.00
_cell.angle_beta   90.00
_cell.angle_gamma   90.00
#
_symmetry.space_group_name_H-M   'P 1'
#
loop_
_entity.id
_entity.type
_entity.pdbx_description
1 polymer ?
#
loop_
_entity_poly.entity_id
_entity_poly.type
_entity_poly.pdbx_seq_one_letter_code
_entity_poly.pdbx_strand_id
1 'polypeptide(L)'
;MPTYRIGQAAELLGVSVDTVRRWADAGRLGTTRTEGGQRVVDGASLAEFMAGLRHLPEHDQVIAQSARNRFPGIVTRVAKDEIMAQVELQTGPYRVVSLMTREAADELGLAPGVLAVAAVKATNVVV
;
A
#
# COMPACT_ATOMS: atom_id res chain seq x y z
N MET A 1 13.35 21.50 -2.74
CA MET A 1 12.26 20.80 -2.03
C MET A 1 11.34 20.16 -3.05
N PRO A 2 11.09 18.86 -2.97
CA PRO A 2 10.21 18.22 -3.94
C PRO A 2 8.77 18.71 -3.78
N THR A 3 8.13 18.91 -4.91
CA THR A 3 6.71 19.24 -4.98
C THR A 3 6.05 18.33 -5.99
N TYR A 4 4.76 18.10 -5.80
CA TYR A 4 3.97 17.21 -6.65
C TYR A 4 2.73 17.93 -7.15
N ARG A 5 2.36 17.65 -8.39
CA ARG A 5 1.08 18.09 -8.94
C ARG A 5 -0.05 17.37 -8.21
N ILE A 6 -1.22 17.97 -8.20
CA ILE A 6 -2.41 17.38 -7.55
C ILE A 6 -2.68 15.96 -8.04
N GLY A 7 -2.56 15.71 -9.35
CA GLY A 7 -2.75 14.38 -9.92
C GLY A 7 -1.74 13.35 -9.40
N GLN A 8 -0.47 13.73 -9.27
CA GLN A 8 0.56 12.85 -8.72
C GLN A 8 0.31 12.55 -7.23
N ALA A 9 -0.08 13.56 -6.47
CA ALA A 9 -0.44 13.38 -5.05
C ALA A 9 -1.62 12.43 -4.90
N ALA A 10 -2.62 12.54 -5.76
CA ALA A 10 -3.79 11.65 -5.78
C ALA A 10 -3.37 10.19 -6.02
N GLU A 11 -2.48 9.94 -6.99
CA GLU A 11 -1.93 8.61 -7.23
C GLU A 11 -1.20 8.06 -6.02
N LEU A 12 -0.32 8.86 -5.42
CA LEU A 12 0.46 8.44 -4.24
C LEU A 12 -0.44 8.14 -3.05
N LEU A 13 -1.52 8.88 -2.89
CA LEU A 13 -2.49 8.70 -1.80
C LEU A 13 -3.52 7.60 -2.09
N GLY A 14 -3.67 7.20 -3.35
CA GLY A 14 -4.68 6.23 -3.74
C GLY A 14 -6.11 6.79 -3.70
N VAL A 15 -6.29 8.08 -3.94
CA VAL A 15 -7.58 8.76 -3.91
C VAL A 15 -7.80 9.57 -5.19
N SER A 16 -9.01 10.12 -5.35
CA SER A 16 -9.33 10.96 -6.49
C SER A 16 -8.69 12.35 -6.38
N VAL A 17 -8.51 13.01 -7.51
CA VAL A 17 -8.05 14.39 -7.59
C VAL A 17 -8.97 15.32 -6.79
N ASP A 18 -10.28 15.11 -6.86
CA ASP A 18 -11.24 15.92 -6.10
C ASP A 18 -11.06 15.77 -4.58
N THR A 19 -10.74 14.57 -4.12
CA THR A 19 -10.46 14.34 -2.70
C THR A 19 -9.22 15.12 -2.26
N VAL A 20 -8.15 15.09 -3.05
CA VAL A 20 -6.93 15.88 -2.76
C VAL A 20 -7.25 17.37 -2.72
N ARG A 21 -8.02 17.87 -3.68
CA ARG A 21 -8.44 19.29 -3.70
C ARG A 21 -9.22 19.68 -2.45
N ARG A 22 -10.14 18.83 -2.00
CA ARG A 22 -10.90 19.07 -0.76
C ARG A 22 -9.99 19.13 0.46
N TRP A 23 -9.05 18.23 0.57
CA TRP A 23 -8.08 18.23 1.67
C TRP A 23 -7.18 19.46 1.64
N ALA A 24 -6.76 19.88 0.46
CA ALA A 24 -5.96 21.08 0.30
C ALA A 24 -6.77 22.35 0.65
N ASP A 25 -8.02 22.42 0.21
CA ASP A 25 -8.92 23.54 0.51
C ASP A 25 -9.24 23.63 2.00
N ALA A 26 -9.32 22.49 2.67
CA ALA A 26 -9.53 22.40 4.11
C ALA A 26 -8.27 22.70 4.94
N GLY A 27 -7.13 22.95 4.30
CA GLY A 27 -5.86 23.21 4.96
C GLY A 27 -5.17 21.98 5.53
N ARG A 28 -5.62 20.78 5.17
CA ARG A 28 -5.04 19.52 5.64
C ARG A 28 -3.78 19.12 4.90
N LEU A 29 -3.60 19.61 3.68
CA LEU A 29 -2.40 19.42 2.86
C LEU A 29 -1.80 20.80 2.54
N GLY A 30 -0.49 20.94 2.78
CA GLY A 30 0.24 22.15 2.40
C GLY A 30 0.37 22.24 0.88
N THR A 31 -0.15 23.31 0.31
CA THR A 31 -0.06 23.57 -1.12
C THR A 31 0.50 24.96 -1.39
N THR A 32 1.14 25.11 -2.54
CA THR A 32 1.60 26.40 -3.06
C THR A 32 1.21 26.49 -4.52
N ARG A 33 1.31 27.69 -5.09
CA ARG A 33 1.12 27.89 -6.52
C ARG A 33 2.46 28.18 -7.18
N THR A 34 2.68 27.58 -8.34
CA THR A 34 3.83 27.91 -9.17
C THR A 34 3.66 29.28 -9.82
N GLU A 35 4.71 29.81 -10.44
CA GLU A 35 4.66 31.06 -11.19
C GLU A 35 3.57 31.05 -12.28
N GLY A 36 3.29 29.87 -12.86
CA GLY A 36 2.22 29.70 -13.83
C GLY A 36 0.83 29.57 -13.20
N GLY A 37 0.69 29.73 -11.87
CA GLY A 37 -0.59 29.60 -11.16
C GLY A 37 -1.05 28.19 -10.89
N GLN A 38 -0.23 27.20 -11.20
CA GLN A 38 -0.54 25.79 -10.97
C GLN A 38 -0.34 25.43 -9.50
N ARG A 39 -1.32 24.75 -8.92
CA ARG A 39 -1.27 24.30 -7.53
C ARG A 39 -0.42 23.05 -7.40
N VAL A 40 0.51 23.04 -6.47
CA VAL A 40 1.38 21.90 -6.17
C VAL A 40 1.36 21.59 -4.69
N VAL A 41 1.59 20.33 -4.37
CA VAL A 41 1.65 19.83 -2.99
C VAL A 41 3.11 19.72 -2.57
N ASP A 42 3.44 20.28 -1.41
CA ASP A 42 4.77 20.13 -0.83
C ASP A 42 5.01 18.68 -0.41
N GLY A 43 6.14 18.11 -0.84
CA GLY A 43 6.48 16.72 -0.60
C GLY A 43 6.61 16.36 0.89
N ALA A 44 7.18 17.23 1.69
CA ALA A 44 7.30 17.01 3.14
C ALA A 44 5.92 17.00 3.82
N SER A 45 5.04 17.93 3.44
CA SER A 45 3.66 17.98 3.91
C SER A 45 2.87 16.73 3.49
N LEU A 46 3.06 16.28 2.25
CA LEU A 46 2.43 15.06 1.76
C LEU A 46 2.88 13.83 2.56
N ALA A 47 4.18 13.69 2.80
CA ALA A 47 4.72 12.59 3.57
C ALA A 47 4.17 12.55 5.00
N GLU A 48 4.10 13.69 5.65
CA GLU A 48 3.52 13.81 6.99
C GLU A 48 2.03 13.45 7.01
N PHE A 49 1.29 13.92 6.03
CA PHE A 49 -0.13 13.60 5.88
C PHE A 49 -0.35 12.10 5.65
N MET A 50 0.44 11.49 4.78
CA MET A 50 0.37 10.04 4.51
C MET A 50 0.69 9.22 5.78
N ALA A 51 1.68 9.64 6.55
CA ALA A 51 2.02 8.98 7.81
C ALA A 51 0.85 9.02 8.80
N GLY A 52 0.09 10.11 8.82
CA GLY A 52 -1.10 10.26 9.67
C GLY A 52 -2.30 9.39 9.23
N LEU A 53 -2.32 8.92 7.98
CA LEU A 53 -3.36 8.04 7.45
C LEU A 53 -3.10 6.56 7.72
N ARG A 54 -2.01 6.22 8.39
CA ARG A 54 -1.71 4.81 8.66
C ARG A 54 -2.83 4.15 9.43
N HIS A 55 -3.32 3.05 8.88
CA HIS A 55 -4.12 2.09 9.63
C HIS A 55 -3.19 1.07 10.25
N LEU A 56 -3.06 1.13 11.57
CA LEU A 56 -2.43 0.04 12.32
C LEU A 56 -3.52 -1.02 12.52
N PRO A 57 -3.31 -2.27 12.08
CA PRO A 57 -4.26 -3.35 12.34
C PRO A 57 -4.44 -3.49 13.85
N GLU A 58 -5.69 -3.56 14.31
CA GLU A 58 -6.05 -3.68 15.73
C GLU A 58 -5.48 -4.94 16.40
N HIS A 59 -4.98 -5.88 15.61
CA HIS A 59 -4.48 -7.17 16.07
C HIS A 59 -2.98 -7.35 15.92
N ASP A 60 -2.22 -6.27 15.85
CA ASP A 60 -0.76 -6.38 15.99
C ASP A 60 -0.42 -6.74 17.44
N GLN A 61 -0.75 -7.95 17.81
CA GLN A 61 0.01 -8.59 18.84
C GLN A 61 1.43 -8.71 18.29
N VAL A 62 2.26 -7.78 18.70
CA VAL A 62 3.69 -7.85 18.44
C VAL A 62 4.20 -9.10 19.12
N ILE A 63 4.07 -10.19 18.44
CA ILE A 63 4.91 -11.33 18.73
C ILE A 63 6.32 -10.82 18.52
N ALA A 64 7.19 -11.02 19.49
CA ALA A 64 8.59 -10.62 19.46
C ALA A 64 9.31 -11.28 18.28
N GLN A 65 9.06 -10.80 17.08
CA GLN A 65 9.64 -11.27 15.83
C GLN A 65 10.36 -10.12 15.16
N SER A 66 11.32 -10.45 14.32
CA SER A 66 11.98 -9.47 13.46
C SER A 66 10.95 -8.60 12.76
N ALA A 67 11.24 -7.31 12.61
CA ALA A 67 10.36 -6.35 11.96
C ALA A 67 9.91 -6.86 10.59
N ARG A 68 8.60 -6.89 10.36
CA ARG A 68 7.99 -7.33 9.11
C ARG A 68 7.05 -6.27 8.58
N ASN A 69 7.06 -6.16 7.26
CA ASN A 69 6.05 -5.39 6.54
C ASN A 69 4.83 -6.29 6.32
N ARG A 70 3.65 -5.78 6.60
CA ARG A 70 2.39 -6.51 6.45
C ARG A 70 1.45 -5.76 5.53
N PHE A 71 0.92 -6.48 4.55
CA PHE A 71 0.01 -5.93 3.55
C PHE A 71 -1.25 -6.78 3.51
N PRO A 72 -2.31 -6.38 4.20
CA PRO A 72 -3.59 -7.07 4.10
C PRO A 72 -4.21 -6.84 2.73
N GLY A 73 -4.80 -7.87 2.17
CA GLY A 73 -5.40 -7.80 0.85
C GLY A 73 -6.29 -8.99 0.56
N ILE A 74 -6.67 -9.10 -0.69
CA ILE A 74 -7.49 -10.19 -1.18
C ILE A 74 -6.71 -10.99 -2.22
N VAL A 75 -6.80 -12.30 -2.16
CA VAL A 75 -6.21 -13.18 -3.18
C VAL A 75 -7.00 -13.01 -4.48
N THR A 76 -6.29 -12.72 -5.55
CA THR A 76 -6.88 -12.55 -6.88
C THR A 76 -6.62 -13.71 -7.82
N ARG A 77 -5.51 -14.41 -7.60
CA ARG A 77 -5.12 -15.55 -8.46
C ARG A 77 -4.25 -16.53 -7.70
N VAL A 78 -4.47 -17.81 -7.95
CA VAL A 78 -3.60 -18.89 -7.48
C VAL A 78 -3.30 -19.79 -8.68
N ALA A 79 -2.01 -19.89 -9.03
CA ALA A 79 -1.53 -20.80 -10.07
C ALA A 79 -0.71 -21.88 -9.42
N LYS A 80 -1.08 -23.13 -9.62
CA LYS A 80 -0.44 -24.29 -8.98
C LYS A 80 0.09 -25.27 -10.00
N ASP A 81 1.25 -25.85 -9.72
CA ASP A 81 1.68 -27.11 -10.30
C ASP A 81 1.70 -28.18 -9.20
N GLU A 82 2.39 -29.29 -9.42
CA GLU A 82 2.44 -30.40 -8.45
C GLU A 82 3.18 -30.03 -7.15
N ILE A 83 4.13 -29.10 -7.23
CA ILE A 83 5.06 -28.78 -6.14
C ILE A 83 4.87 -27.35 -5.64
N MET A 84 4.69 -26.38 -6.53
CA MET A 84 4.70 -24.97 -6.23
C MET A 84 3.36 -24.31 -6.50
N ALA A 85 3.15 -23.19 -5.84
CA ALA A 85 2.02 -22.28 -6.07
C ALA A 85 2.51 -20.85 -6.15
N GLN A 86 1.97 -20.12 -7.12
CA GLN A 86 2.12 -18.66 -7.20
C GLN A 86 0.81 -18.03 -6.78
N VAL A 87 0.86 -17.21 -5.75
CA VAL A 87 -0.31 -16.54 -5.20
C VAL A 87 -0.20 -15.05 -5.44
N GLU A 88 -1.22 -14.46 -6.03
CA GLU A 88 -1.30 -13.02 -6.24
C GLU A 88 -2.34 -12.43 -5.30
N LEU A 89 -1.95 -11.34 -4.62
CA LEU A 89 -2.82 -10.56 -3.75
C LEU A 89 -2.96 -9.15 -4.30
N GLN A 90 -4.13 -8.59 -4.13
CA GLN A 90 -4.36 -7.16 -4.33
C GLN A 90 -4.41 -6.49 -2.97
N THR A 91 -3.46 -5.59 -2.71
CA THR A 91 -3.38 -4.81 -1.46
C THR A 91 -3.53 -3.33 -1.81
N GLY A 92 -4.71 -2.77 -1.58
CA GLY A 92 -5.02 -1.45 -2.12
C GLY A 92 -4.86 -1.44 -3.64
N PRO A 93 -4.11 -0.50 -4.23
CA PRO A 93 -3.87 -0.46 -5.68
C PRO A 93 -2.69 -1.34 -6.12
N TYR A 94 -2.06 -2.09 -5.20
CA TYR A 94 -0.82 -2.81 -5.49
C TYR A 94 -1.03 -4.32 -5.59
N ARG A 95 -0.29 -4.92 -6.51
CA ARG A 95 -0.22 -6.36 -6.69
C ARG A 95 1.00 -6.89 -5.95
N VAL A 96 0.80 -7.86 -5.09
CA VAL A 96 1.86 -8.58 -4.40
C VAL A 96 1.84 -10.04 -4.86
N VAL A 97 3.00 -10.57 -5.22
CA VAL A 97 3.15 -11.94 -5.68
C VAL A 97 3.98 -12.73 -4.68
N SER A 98 3.49 -13.89 -4.31
CA SER A 98 4.20 -14.83 -3.43
C SER A 98 4.38 -16.16 -4.11
N LEU A 99 5.56 -16.75 -3.97
CA LEU A 99 5.82 -18.13 -4.34
C LEU A 99 5.93 -18.97 -3.08
N MET A 100 5.20 -20.07 -3.06
CA MET A 100 5.19 -21.00 -1.93
C MET A 100 5.02 -22.43 -2.44
N THR A 101 5.15 -23.40 -1.55
CA THR A 101 4.80 -24.76 -1.91
C THR A 101 3.29 -24.88 -2.10
N ARG A 102 2.88 -25.78 -2.99
CA ARG A 102 1.45 -26.08 -3.18
C ARG A 102 0.80 -26.52 -1.87
N GLU A 103 1.51 -27.34 -1.10
CA GLU A 103 1.05 -27.80 0.21
C GLU A 103 0.74 -26.64 1.15
N ALA A 104 1.63 -25.63 1.21
CA ALA A 104 1.40 -24.44 2.04
C ALA A 104 0.19 -23.66 1.57
N ALA A 105 0.01 -23.47 0.28
CA ALA A 105 -1.15 -22.78 -0.27
C ALA A 105 -2.46 -23.51 0.04
N ASP A 106 -2.44 -24.84 -0.04
CA ASP A 106 -3.61 -25.67 0.26
C ASP A 106 -3.93 -25.64 1.77
N GLU A 107 -2.94 -25.73 2.64
CA GLU A 107 -3.12 -25.63 4.09
C GLU A 107 -3.69 -24.29 4.52
N LEU A 108 -3.24 -23.20 3.89
CA LEU A 108 -3.76 -21.86 4.16
C LEU A 108 -5.12 -21.61 3.51
N GLY A 109 -5.60 -22.50 2.67
CA GLY A 109 -6.87 -22.36 1.98
C GLY A 109 -6.90 -21.19 1.01
N LEU A 110 -5.78 -20.87 0.38
CA LEU A 110 -5.68 -19.73 -0.52
C LEU A 110 -6.41 -19.98 -1.84
N ALA A 111 -7.35 -19.11 -2.12
CA ALA A 111 -8.15 -19.14 -3.35
C ALA A 111 -8.61 -17.71 -3.67
N PRO A 112 -8.95 -17.42 -4.93
CA PRO A 112 -9.49 -16.10 -5.28
C PRO A 112 -10.66 -15.70 -4.37
N GLY A 113 -10.60 -14.50 -3.81
CA GLY A 113 -11.60 -13.96 -2.89
C GLY A 113 -11.27 -14.13 -1.41
N VAL A 114 -10.27 -14.91 -1.06
CA VAL A 114 -9.85 -15.11 0.34
C VAL A 114 -9.03 -13.91 0.83
N LEU A 115 -9.33 -13.45 2.03
CA LEU A 115 -8.51 -12.45 2.71
C LEU A 115 -7.17 -13.06 3.12
N ALA A 116 -6.10 -12.34 2.88
CA ALA A 116 -4.76 -12.79 3.24
C ALA A 116 -3.88 -11.59 3.59
N VAL A 117 -2.82 -11.84 4.32
CA VAL A 117 -1.81 -10.82 4.65
C VAL A 117 -0.48 -11.25 4.06
N ALA A 118 0.07 -10.43 3.18
CA ALA A 118 1.43 -10.60 2.72
C ALA A 118 2.39 -10.02 3.76
N ALA A 119 3.38 -10.79 4.16
CA ALA A 119 4.40 -10.35 5.11
C ALA A 119 5.78 -10.43 4.46
N VAL A 120 6.52 -9.34 4.55
CA VAL A 120 7.89 -9.26 4.02
C VAL A 120 8.82 -8.82 5.13
N LYS A 121 9.81 -9.65 5.43
CA LYS A 121 10.83 -9.30 6.41
C LYS A 121 11.55 -8.01 5.98
N ALA A 122 11.75 -7.09 6.91
CA ALA A 122 12.34 -5.78 6.61
C ALA A 122 13.68 -5.88 5.87
N THR A 123 14.48 -6.89 6.18
CA THR A 123 15.77 -7.12 5.53
C THR A 123 15.66 -7.59 4.07
N ASN A 124 14.48 -8.03 3.64
CA ASN A 124 14.23 -8.50 2.27
C ASN A 124 13.61 -7.44 1.36
N VAL A 125 13.33 -6.27 1.89
CA VAL A 125 12.80 -5.17 1.08
C VAL A 125 13.94 -4.45 0.39
N VAL A 126 13.84 -4.33 -0.93
CA VAL A 126 14.80 -3.62 -1.76
C VAL A 126 14.18 -2.30 -2.19
N VAL A 127 14.95 -1.24 -2.02
CA VAL A 127 14.53 0.11 -2.41
C VAL A 127 15.39 0.63 -3.55
#